data_f62fe3f4fad92c84f48e62421dfeb4d1
#
_entry.id   f62fe3f4fad92c84f48e62421dfeb4d1
#
_cell.length_a   1.000
_cell.length_b   1.000
_cell.length_c   1.000
_cell.angle_alpha   90.00
_cell.angle_beta   90.00
_cell.angle_gamma   90.00
#
_symmetry.space_group_name_H-M   'P 1'
#
loop_
_entity.id
_entity.type
_entity.pdbx_description
1 polymer ?
#
loop_
_entity_poly.entity_id
_entity_poly.type
_entity_poly.pdbx_seq_one_letter_code
_entity_poly.pdbx_strand_id
1 'polypeptide(L)'
;MSSSIKSVVFAAGVAFAPLSIAQAEEDAPPPILFTNVDVFDGFSPDLLMDANVLVEGNVITQVSTDPIDMEGAFVVDGTGKTMTPGLIDMHQHVMLNPPEGTAAYQTRWDEASGGAIAQHHLVNNILMKGITSVRDIAGDPLDIAKAIDMGLIPGPRIVSSGGAISQTGGHGDWAGRNVPPGIIAEHADVTQASQNSWTVDGPDEVTKAVRLNLRRGAGFIKVMGGGGVASEFDPLDIMGLSEEEVAKAVEIAADNGTYVAVHAYHDESYERHLRLGTRSFEHGFLISEDMVKKMVAKYKETEDIVWSFQCFMSVNSFGSYESMPAFFTHEQKLKGVRVGEGVRAMSKWMNEYDMFTIGGSDMFSPGLVEKIKEDITCNVDAGFTPAQALKHWTGNAGIVMAWSGPKNPYPSFHLGRIAPESYADILLWDGNPLEDINLILDESKLQLVMKDGRAYKNTLADSDSIMYRPAVSEPKVYP
;
A
#
# COMPACT_ATOMS: atom_id res chain seq x y z
N MET A 1 -74.30 17.68 -26.82
CA MET A 1 -73.24 18.09 -27.74
C MET A 1 -71.93 17.55 -27.24
N SER A 2 -71.50 16.45 -27.82
CA SER A 2 -70.26 15.73 -27.41
C SER A 2 -69.16 16.07 -28.44
N SER A 3 -68.11 16.69 -28.01
CA SER A 3 -66.96 17.02 -28.82
C SER A 3 -65.82 16.08 -28.45
N SER A 4 -65.47 15.12 -29.31
CA SER A 4 -64.35 14.21 -29.18
C SER A 4 -63.12 14.86 -29.74
N ILE A 5 -62.11 15.04 -28.88
CA ILE A 5 -60.78 15.45 -29.27
C ILE A 5 -60.00 14.19 -29.67
N LYS A 6 -59.59 14.12 -30.94
CA LYS A 6 -58.69 13.07 -31.46
C LYS A 6 -57.23 13.52 -31.19
N SER A 7 -56.52 12.79 -30.31
CA SER A 7 -55.09 12.96 -30.11
C SER A 7 -54.32 12.28 -31.24
N VAL A 8 -53.53 13.06 -32.00
CA VAL A 8 -52.61 12.55 -32.98
C VAL A 8 -51.24 12.34 -32.29
N VAL A 9 -50.81 11.10 -32.17
CA VAL A 9 -49.47 10.75 -31.66
C VAL A 9 -48.53 10.71 -32.88
N PHE A 10 -47.60 11.65 -32.93
CA PHE A 10 -46.46 11.57 -33.85
C PHE A 10 -45.38 10.69 -33.23
N ALA A 11 -45.17 9.49 -33.75
CA ALA A 11 -44.01 8.67 -33.44
C ALA A 11 -42.87 9.07 -34.39
N ALA A 12 -41.94 9.88 -33.90
CA ALA A 12 -40.67 10.12 -34.59
C ALA A 12 -39.72 8.95 -34.27
N GLY A 13 -39.62 7.99 -35.18
CA GLY A 13 -38.61 6.94 -35.08
C GLY A 13 -37.23 7.51 -35.43
N VAL A 14 -36.38 7.69 -34.42
CA VAL A 14 -34.95 7.95 -34.62
C VAL A 14 -34.30 6.59 -34.92
N ALA A 15 -33.97 6.37 -36.18
CA ALA A 15 -33.15 5.23 -36.59
C ALA A 15 -31.71 5.49 -36.16
N PHE A 16 -31.24 4.84 -35.11
CA PHE A 16 -29.81 4.75 -34.79
C PHE A 16 -29.19 3.78 -35.84
N ALA A 17 -28.44 4.33 -36.77
CA ALA A 17 -27.50 3.54 -37.55
C ALA A 17 -26.37 3.10 -36.60
N PRO A 18 -25.98 1.82 -36.57
CA PRO A 18 -24.81 1.42 -35.83
C PRO A 18 -23.60 2.08 -36.49
N LEU A 19 -22.98 3.04 -35.81
CA LEU A 19 -21.60 3.43 -36.10
C LEU A 19 -20.74 2.20 -35.80
N SER A 20 -20.32 1.49 -36.83
CA SER A 20 -19.19 0.57 -36.74
C SER A 20 -17.94 1.43 -36.58
N ILE A 21 -17.55 1.67 -35.34
CA ILE A 21 -16.21 2.16 -34.99
C ILE A 21 -15.29 1.01 -35.37
N ALA A 22 -14.52 1.16 -36.45
CA ALA A 22 -13.37 0.31 -36.70
C ALA A 22 -12.40 0.55 -35.51
N GLN A 23 -12.35 -0.40 -34.56
CA GLN A 23 -11.25 -0.47 -33.62
C GLN A 23 -9.99 -0.61 -34.50
N ALA A 24 -9.16 0.43 -34.51
CA ALA A 24 -7.77 0.21 -34.84
C ALA A 24 -7.28 -0.77 -33.77
N GLU A 25 -6.93 -2.00 -34.15
CA GLU A 25 -6.08 -2.85 -33.34
C GLU A 25 -4.81 -2.02 -33.10
N GLU A 26 -4.69 -1.39 -31.95
CA GLU A 26 -3.37 -0.93 -31.50
C GLU A 26 -2.55 -2.21 -31.43
N ASP A 27 -1.53 -2.30 -32.28
CA ASP A 27 -0.59 -3.43 -32.24
C ASP A 27 -0.12 -3.61 -30.80
N ALA A 28 -0.28 -4.81 -30.26
CA ALA A 28 0.17 -5.13 -28.92
C ALA A 28 1.63 -4.69 -28.80
N PRO A 29 2.03 -4.06 -27.68
CA PRO A 29 3.41 -3.62 -27.53
C PRO A 29 4.36 -4.79 -27.73
N PRO A 30 5.53 -4.56 -28.36
CA PRO A 30 6.49 -5.63 -28.60
C PRO A 30 6.89 -6.27 -27.26
N PRO A 31 7.20 -7.57 -27.24
CA PRO A 31 7.82 -8.20 -26.07
C PRO A 31 9.10 -7.45 -25.69
N ILE A 32 9.44 -7.47 -24.38
CA ILE A 32 10.66 -6.85 -23.88
C ILE A 32 11.56 -7.96 -23.33
N LEU A 33 12.77 -8.07 -23.86
CA LEU A 33 13.76 -9.04 -23.43
C LEU A 33 14.92 -8.32 -22.72
N PHE A 34 15.02 -8.51 -21.42
CA PHE A 34 16.22 -8.11 -20.67
C PHE A 34 17.24 -9.24 -20.77
N THR A 35 18.50 -8.91 -21.08
CA THR A 35 19.60 -9.86 -21.21
C THR A 35 20.73 -9.53 -20.25
N ASN A 36 21.50 -10.53 -19.84
CA ASN A 36 22.71 -10.39 -19.01
C ASN A 36 22.49 -9.58 -17.72
N VAL A 37 21.36 -9.75 -17.05
CA VAL A 37 21.00 -9.01 -15.84
C VAL A 37 21.10 -9.90 -14.61
N ASP A 38 21.65 -9.38 -13.50
CA ASP A 38 21.65 -10.07 -12.22
C ASP A 38 20.29 -9.88 -11.55
N VAL A 39 19.62 -10.97 -11.17
CA VAL A 39 18.23 -10.92 -10.71
C VAL A 39 18.11 -11.24 -9.23
N PHE A 40 17.55 -10.32 -8.44
CA PHE A 40 16.93 -10.60 -7.16
C PHE A 40 15.47 -10.97 -7.38
N ASP A 41 15.11 -12.21 -7.07
CA ASP A 41 13.78 -12.75 -7.38
C ASP A 41 12.67 -12.29 -6.41
N GLY A 42 13.02 -11.57 -5.34
CA GLY A 42 12.12 -11.12 -4.27
C GLY A 42 12.18 -12.01 -3.01
N PHE A 43 12.88 -13.13 -3.04
CA PHE A 43 12.93 -14.11 -1.94
C PHE A 43 14.32 -14.63 -1.59
N SER A 44 15.11 -14.96 -2.61
CA SER A 44 16.44 -15.55 -2.44
C SER A 44 17.42 -14.55 -1.83
N PRO A 45 18.30 -14.96 -0.89
CA PRO A 45 19.40 -14.12 -0.45
C PRO A 45 20.48 -13.92 -1.53
N ASP A 46 20.50 -14.77 -2.55
CA ASP A 46 21.48 -14.78 -3.61
C ASP A 46 20.85 -14.31 -4.94
N LEU A 47 21.64 -13.59 -5.76
CA LEU A 47 21.23 -13.20 -7.10
C LEU A 47 21.30 -14.38 -8.07
N LEU A 48 20.36 -14.45 -9.00
CA LEU A 48 20.49 -15.23 -10.23
C LEU A 48 21.32 -14.41 -11.21
N MET A 49 22.58 -14.81 -11.41
CA MET A 49 23.57 -14.07 -12.21
C MET A 49 23.33 -14.25 -13.71
N ASP A 50 23.64 -13.23 -14.49
CA ASP A 50 23.63 -13.24 -15.97
C ASP A 50 22.31 -13.80 -16.56
N ALA A 51 21.18 -13.48 -15.96
CA ALA A 51 19.87 -13.99 -16.37
C ALA A 51 19.29 -13.21 -17.55
N ASN A 52 18.34 -13.86 -18.22
CA ASN A 52 17.49 -13.27 -19.26
C ASN A 52 16.04 -13.29 -18.74
N VAL A 53 15.32 -12.18 -18.92
CA VAL A 53 13.94 -12.02 -18.46
C VAL A 53 13.08 -11.55 -19.61
N LEU A 54 12.04 -12.32 -19.95
CA LEU A 54 11.08 -11.97 -21.00
C LEU A 54 9.79 -11.44 -20.40
N VAL A 55 9.36 -10.29 -20.91
CA VAL A 55 8.09 -9.64 -20.59
C VAL A 55 7.22 -9.60 -21.83
N GLU A 56 5.99 -10.13 -21.73
CA GLU A 56 4.98 -10.08 -22.79
C GLU A 56 3.73 -9.37 -22.24
N GLY A 57 3.39 -8.24 -22.81
CA GLY A 57 2.32 -7.39 -22.28
C GLY A 57 2.66 -6.88 -20.88
N ASN A 58 1.91 -7.32 -19.87
CA ASN A 58 2.08 -6.91 -18.48
C ASN A 58 2.60 -8.03 -17.55
N VAL A 59 3.08 -9.13 -18.12
CA VAL A 59 3.50 -10.31 -17.36
C VAL A 59 4.92 -10.75 -17.71
N ILE A 60 5.68 -11.21 -16.71
CA ILE A 60 6.93 -11.91 -16.89
C ILE A 60 6.60 -13.34 -17.30
N THR A 61 7.00 -13.74 -18.52
CA THR A 61 6.68 -15.07 -19.07
C THR A 61 7.84 -16.05 -18.94
N GLN A 62 9.08 -15.55 -18.90
CA GLN A 62 10.24 -16.41 -18.78
C GLN A 62 11.38 -15.74 -18.02
N VAL A 63 12.09 -16.53 -17.19
CA VAL A 63 13.36 -16.16 -16.54
C VAL A 63 14.31 -17.36 -16.73
N SER A 64 15.52 -17.12 -17.27
CA SER A 64 16.46 -18.19 -17.62
C SER A 64 17.90 -17.68 -17.61
N THR A 65 18.86 -18.51 -17.24
CA THR A 65 20.29 -18.26 -17.47
C THR A 65 20.72 -18.68 -18.89
N ASP A 66 19.90 -19.50 -19.58
CA ASP A 66 20.11 -19.79 -20.99
C ASP A 66 19.54 -18.65 -21.86
N PRO A 67 20.07 -18.40 -23.06
CA PRO A 67 19.52 -17.42 -23.97
C PRO A 67 18.05 -17.65 -24.30
N ILE A 68 17.27 -16.59 -24.33
CA ILE A 68 15.86 -16.59 -24.76
C ILE A 68 15.80 -16.03 -26.18
N ASP A 69 15.23 -16.79 -27.13
CA ASP A 69 15.00 -16.32 -28.48
C ASP A 69 13.54 -15.84 -28.62
N MET A 70 13.38 -14.53 -28.88
CA MET A 70 12.06 -13.90 -29.08
C MET A 70 12.12 -12.93 -30.24
N GLU A 71 11.55 -13.35 -31.36
CA GLU A 71 11.49 -12.51 -32.57
C GLU A 71 10.66 -11.23 -32.32
N GLY A 72 11.20 -10.10 -32.74
CA GLY A 72 10.54 -8.80 -32.58
C GLY A 72 10.58 -8.19 -31.18
N ALA A 73 11.28 -8.82 -30.24
CA ALA A 73 11.43 -8.25 -28.89
C ALA A 73 12.26 -6.97 -28.89
N PHE A 74 11.87 -6.02 -28.06
CA PHE A 74 12.72 -4.91 -27.67
C PHE A 74 13.76 -5.41 -26.65
N VAL A 75 15.04 -5.39 -27.02
CA VAL A 75 16.12 -5.93 -26.18
C VAL A 75 16.72 -4.84 -25.32
N VAL A 76 16.82 -5.12 -24.01
CA VAL A 76 17.49 -4.29 -23.00
C VAL A 76 18.70 -5.03 -22.46
N ASP A 77 19.90 -4.53 -22.73
CA ASP A 77 21.14 -5.08 -22.15
C ASP A 77 21.27 -4.66 -20.67
N GLY A 78 21.20 -5.63 -19.79
CA GLY A 78 21.30 -5.49 -18.35
C GLY A 78 22.71 -5.70 -17.78
N THR A 79 23.72 -5.80 -18.63
CA THR A 79 25.11 -6.04 -18.17
C THR A 79 25.55 -5.06 -17.08
N GLY A 80 25.96 -5.61 -15.93
CA GLY A 80 26.39 -4.86 -14.74
C GLY A 80 25.26 -4.18 -13.97
N LYS A 81 24.00 -4.57 -14.22
CA LYS A 81 22.82 -4.07 -13.52
C LYS A 81 22.15 -5.16 -12.72
N THR A 82 21.50 -4.75 -11.63
CA THR A 82 20.66 -5.64 -10.84
C THR A 82 19.19 -5.34 -11.10
N MET A 83 18.43 -6.38 -11.43
CA MET A 83 16.98 -6.35 -11.55
C MET A 83 16.36 -6.77 -10.21
N THR A 84 15.41 -5.98 -9.72
CA THR A 84 14.57 -6.36 -8.57
C THR A 84 13.10 -6.23 -8.93
N PRO A 85 12.19 -6.89 -8.20
CA PRO A 85 10.78 -6.55 -8.29
C PRO A 85 10.54 -5.08 -7.94
N GLY A 86 9.45 -4.51 -8.45
CA GLY A 86 8.94 -3.25 -7.95
C GLY A 86 8.71 -3.32 -6.44
N LEU A 87 9.12 -2.27 -5.72
CA LEU A 87 8.92 -2.18 -4.28
C LEU A 87 7.43 -2.04 -3.94
N ILE A 88 7.03 -2.59 -2.80
CA ILE A 88 5.65 -2.56 -2.29
C ILE A 88 5.69 -1.96 -0.89
N ASP A 89 5.10 -0.76 -0.72
CA ASP A 89 4.92 -0.16 0.60
C ASP A 89 3.63 -0.69 1.23
N MET A 90 3.77 -1.45 2.33
CA MET A 90 2.66 -2.14 2.98
C MET A 90 1.98 -1.34 4.08
N HIS A 91 2.41 -0.10 4.32
CA HIS A 91 1.78 0.81 5.29
C HIS A 91 1.85 2.25 4.79
N GLN A 92 0.91 2.65 3.97
CA GLN A 92 0.86 3.99 3.39
C GLN A 92 -0.47 4.69 3.72
N HIS A 93 -0.46 6.02 3.75
CA HIS A 93 -1.60 6.89 3.96
C HIS A 93 -1.75 7.87 2.78
N VAL A 94 -2.22 7.37 1.65
CA VAL A 94 -2.25 8.10 0.36
C VAL A 94 -3.00 9.43 0.45
N MET A 95 -4.09 9.47 1.20
CA MET A 95 -4.93 10.67 1.31
C MET A 95 -4.55 11.60 2.47
N LEU A 96 -3.62 11.20 3.34
CA LEU A 96 -3.12 12.05 4.43
C LEU A 96 -1.92 12.88 3.96
N ASN A 97 -2.18 14.07 3.42
CA ASN A 97 -1.16 14.95 2.86
C ASN A 97 -1.24 16.34 3.50
N PRO A 98 -0.96 16.48 4.82
CA PRO A 98 -0.92 17.79 5.46
C PRO A 98 0.26 18.61 4.92
N PRO A 99 0.15 19.95 4.84
CA PRO A 99 1.30 20.80 4.59
C PRO A 99 2.40 20.56 5.62
N GLU A 100 3.64 20.72 5.22
CA GLU A 100 4.78 20.55 6.11
C GLU A 100 4.64 21.43 7.37
N GLY A 101 4.91 20.86 8.52
CA GLY A 101 4.82 21.55 9.82
C GLY A 101 3.39 21.70 10.38
N THR A 102 2.39 21.06 9.76
CA THR A 102 1.02 21.02 10.28
C THR A 102 0.59 19.61 10.64
N ALA A 103 -0.31 19.46 11.60
CA ALA A 103 -0.91 18.17 11.89
C ALA A 103 -1.88 17.77 10.77
N ALA A 104 -1.96 16.46 10.47
CA ALA A 104 -2.82 15.92 9.42
C ALA A 104 -4.29 16.35 9.54
N TYR A 105 -4.78 16.48 10.77
CA TYR A 105 -6.16 16.91 11.07
C TYR A 105 -6.38 18.43 11.00
N GLN A 106 -5.32 19.23 10.90
CA GLN A 106 -5.45 20.72 10.84
C GLN A 106 -5.66 21.25 9.43
N THR A 107 -5.30 20.45 8.42
CA THR A 107 -5.40 20.87 7.02
C THR A 107 -6.64 20.27 6.40
N ARG A 108 -7.50 21.14 5.94
CA ARG A 108 -8.73 20.77 5.23
C ARG A 108 -8.54 21.10 3.75
N TRP A 109 -8.09 20.12 3.00
CA TRP A 109 -8.23 20.17 1.55
C TRP A 109 -9.68 19.83 1.20
N ASP A 110 -10.25 20.52 0.23
CA ASP A 110 -11.42 19.95 -0.44
C ASP A 110 -11.04 18.67 -1.16
N GLU A 111 -12.03 17.82 -1.44
CA GLU A 111 -11.81 16.49 -2.01
C GLU A 111 -11.00 16.53 -3.32
N ALA A 112 -11.29 17.52 -4.20
CA ALA A 112 -10.59 17.65 -5.47
C ALA A 112 -9.12 18.06 -5.28
N SER A 113 -8.86 19.05 -4.42
CA SER A 113 -7.50 19.50 -4.10
C SER A 113 -6.68 18.41 -3.40
N GLY A 114 -7.29 17.70 -2.44
CA GLY A 114 -6.69 16.57 -1.75
C GLY A 114 -6.33 15.45 -2.72
N GLY A 115 -7.22 15.11 -3.63
CA GLY A 115 -6.98 14.11 -4.68
C GLY A 115 -5.85 14.51 -5.63
N ALA A 116 -5.78 15.79 -6.04
CA ALA A 116 -4.69 16.27 -6.90
C ALA A 116 -3.31 16.22 -6.20
N ILE A 117 -3.25 16.56 -4.91
CA ILE A 117 -2.02 16.46 -4.11
C ILE A 117 -1.62 15.00 -3.94
N ALA A 118 -2.55 14.12 -3.61
CA ALA A 118 -2.31 12.68 -3.50
C ALA A 118 -1.77 12.11 -4.82
N GLN A 119 -2.37 12.47 -5.95
CA GLN A 119 -1.91 12.04 -7.28
C GLN A 119 -0.48 12.52 -7.58
N HIS A 120 -0.13 13.76 -7.21
CA HIS A 120 1.23 14.26 -7.35
C HIS A 120 2.23 13.41 -6.57
N HIS A 121 1.92 13.08 -5.31
CA HIS A 121 2.79 12.25 -4.46
C HIS A 121 2.89 10.81 -4.96
N LEU A 122 1.77 10.21 -5.39
CA LEU A 122 1.74 8.86 -5.95
C LEU A 122 2.67 8.70 -7.16
N VAL A 123 2.78 9.73 -7.99
CA VAL A 123 3.69 9.69 -9.14
C VAL A 123 5.12 10.00 -8.72
N ASN A 124 5.36 11.18 -8.14
CA ASN A 124 6.73 11.71 -8.01
C ASN A 124 7.48 11.13 -6.80
N ASN A 125 6.78 10.85 -5.69
CA ASN A 125 7.42 10.43 -4.45
C ASN A 125 7.27 8.93 -4.18
N ILE A 126 6.41 8.24 -4.93
CA ILE A 126 6.17 6.80 -4.78
C ILE A 126 6.58 6.07 -6.05
N LEU A 127 5.83 6.17 -7.16
CA LEU A 127 6.10 5.40 -8.37
C LEU A 127 7.49 5.68 -8.97
N MET A 128 7.85 6.96 -9.15
CA MET A 128 9.15 7.33 -9.75
C MET A 128 10.35 6.98 -8.86
N LYS A 129 10.12 6.66 -7.59
CA LYS A 129 11.14 6.14 -6.68
C LYS A 129 11.23 4.61 -6.66
N GLY A 130 10.43 3.93 -7.49
CA GLY A 130 10.45 2.48 -7.65
C GLY A 130 9.43 1.73 -6.80
N ILE A 131 8.53 2.42 -6.11
CA ILE A 131 7.43 1.78 -5.38
C ILE A 131 6.26 1.62 -6.34
N THR A 132 6.09 0.42 -6.87
CA THR A 132 5.09 0.11 -7.90
C THR A 132 3.73 -0.27 -7.35
N SER A 133 3.68 -0.61 -6.05
CA SER A 133 2.44 -0.95 -5.35
C SER A 133 2.43 -0.40 -3.93
N VAL A 134 1.25 -0.05 -3.44
CA VAL A 134 1.03 0.40 -2.05
C VAL A 134 -0.17 -0.30 -1.43
N ARG A 135 -0.08 -0.62 -0.14
CA ARG A 135 -1.21 -0.95 0.71
C ARG A 135 -1.57 0.29 1.53
N ASP A 136 -2.65 0.95 1.15
CA ASP A 136 -3.16 2.12 1.86
C ASP A 136 -3.98 1.66 3.07
N ILE A 137 -3.54 2.05 4.26
CA ILE A 137 -4.04 1.45 5.51
C ILE A 137 -4.96 2.37 6.33
N ALA A 138 -5.24 3.55 5.83
CA ALA A 138 -6.32 4.42 6.27
C ALA A 138 -6.50 5.57 5.26
N GLY A 139 -7.66 5.68 4.72
CA GLY A 139 -8.02 6.69 3.73
C GLY A 139 -8.90 6.12 2.64
N ASP A 140 -9.30 6.98 1.72
CA ASP A 140 -10.11 6.57 0.59
C ASP A 140 -9.52 7.00 -0.75
N PRO A 141 -8.42 6.38 -1.18
CA PRO A 141 -7.85 6.58 -2.50
C PRO A 141 -8.53 5.73 -3.57
N LEU A 142 -9.68 5.11 -3.31
CA LEU A 142 -10.26 4.06 -4.16
C LEU A 142 -10.62 4.57 -5.56
N ASP A 143 -11.08 5.82 -5.69
CA ASP A 143 -11.38 6.41 -7.01
C ASP A 143 -10.08 6.75 -7.78
N ILE A 144 -9.02 7.18 -7.08
CA ILE A 144 -7.69 7.39 -7.68
C ILE A 144 -7.13 6.03 -8.15
N ALA A 145 -7.20 4.99 -7.31
CA ALA A 145 -6.78 3.64 -7.65
C ALA A 145 -7.46 3.16 -8.93
N LYS A 146 -8.78 3.30 -9.01
CA LYS A 146 -9.55 2.94 -10.20
C LYS A 146 -9.13 3.74 -11.43
N ALA A 147 -8.87 5.03 -11.32
CA ALA A 147 -8.41 5.85 -12.43
C ALA A 147 -7.01 5.42 -12.93
N ILE A 148 -6.12 5.01 -12.00
CA ILE A 148 -4.81 4.45 -12.34
C ILE A 148 -4.96 3.11 -13.07
N ASP A 149 -5.81 2.20 -12.56
CA ASP A 149 -6.03 0.88 -13.14
C ASP A 149 -6.67 0.95 -14.53
N MET A 150 -7.48 1.97 -14.77
CA MET A 150 -8.05 2.27 -16.10
C MET A 150 -7.02 2.90 -17.06
N GLY A 151 -5.80 3.22 -16.61
CA GLY A 151 -4.78 3.90 -17.41
C GLY A 151 -5.07 5.37 -17.70
N LEU A 152 -6.02 5.98 -17.01
CA LEU A 152 -6.38 7.40 -17.19
C LEU A 152 -5.32 8.35 -16.61
N ILE A 153 -4.68 7.93 -15.50
CA ILE A 153 -3.63 8.67 -14.83
C ILE A 153 -2.50 7.71 -14.43
N PRO A 154 -1.23 8.16 -14.37
CA PRO A 154 -0.13 7.35 -13.87
C PRO A 154 -0.20 7.17 -12.36
N GLY A 155 0.35 6.07 -11.84
CA GLY A 155 0.46 5.82 -10.40
C GLY A 155 0.80 4.36 -10.08
N PRO A 156 1.12 4.04 -8.82
CA PRO A 156 1.32 2.67 -8.35
C PRO A 156 -0.01 1.91 -8.31
N ARG A 157 0.05 0.58 -8.14
CA ARG A 157 -1.12 -0.21 -7.75
C ARG A 157 -1.51 0.15 -6.32
N ILE A 158 -2.80 0.20 -6.02
CA ILE A 158 -3.29 0.55 -4.69
C ILE A 158 -4.28 -0.50 -4.20
N VAL A 159 -4.02 -1.08 -3.02
CA VAL A 159 -4.98 -1.87 -2.26
C VAL A 159 -5.26 -1.12 -0.97
N SER A 160 -6.48 -0.63 -0.78
CA SER A 160 -6.84 0.20 0.38
C SER A 160 -7.78 -0.52 1.34
N SER A 161 -7.70 -0.17 2.64
CA SER A 161 -8.65 -0.57 3.67
C SER A 161 -9.94 0.27 3.66
N GLY A 162 -9.95 1.38 2.92
CA GLY A 162 -10.88 2.47 3.19
C GLY A 162 -10.59 3.14 4.53
N GLY A 163 -11.54 3.83 5.11
CA GLY A 163 -11.36 4.50 6.40
C GLY A 163 -11.06 3.51 7.53
N ALA A 164 -10.06 3.82 8.35
CA ALA A 164 -9.75 3.02 9.54
C ALA A 164 -10.90 3.06 10.55
N ILE A 165 -11.10 1.99 11.29
CA ILE A 165 -12.18 1.87 12.27
C ILE A 165 -11.62 2.09 13.67
N SER A 166 -12.13 3.09 14.37
CA SER A 166 -11.70 3.48 15.72
C SER A 166 -12.90 3.80 16.60
N GLN A 167 -12.77 3.63 17.91
CA GLN A 167 -13.77 4.09 18.87
C GLN A 167 -13.65 5.60 19.14
N THR A 168 -14.68 6.20 19.74
CA THR A 168 -14.64 7.56 20.27
C THR A 168 -13.44 7.73 21.22
N GLY A 169 -12.63 8.76 21.00
CA GLY A 169 -11.40 9.05 21.75
C GLY A 169 -10.24 8.08 21.46
N GLY A 170 -10.34 7.27 20.42
CA GLY A 170 -9.28 6.34 19.99
C GLY A 170 -8.34 6.96 18.96
N HIS A 171 -7.39 6.16 18.47
CA HIS A 171 -6.30 6.63 17.59
C HIS A 171 -6.78 7.21 16.25
N GLY A 172 -7.92 6.76 15.74
CA GLY A 172 -8.54 7.30 14.52
C GLY A 172 -9.57 8.40 14.76
N ASP A 173 -9.80 8.82 15.99
CA ASP A 173 -10.70 9.92 16.32
C ASP A 173 -9.91 11.24 16.42
N TRP A 174 -9.97 12.04 15.35
CA TRP A 174 -9.28 13.32 15.25
C TRP A 174 -10.17 14.51 15.62
N ALA A 175 -11.35 14.25 16.20
CA ALA A 175 -12.25 15.31 16.64
C ALA A 175 -11.68 16.07 17.83
N GLY A 176 -11.95 17.36 17.90
CA GLY A 176 -11.59 18.16 19.08
C GLY A 176 -12.39 17.71 20.31
N ARG A 177 -11.81 17.87 21.51
CA ARG A 177 -12.36 17.41 22.81
C ARG A 177 -13.87 17.64 23.02
N ASN A 178 -14.40 18.73 22.50
CA ASN A 178 -15.79 19.13 22.70
C ASN A 178 -16.68 18.88 21.47
N VAL A 179 -16.16 18.20 20.44
CA VAL A 179 -16.92 17.85 19.24
C VAL A 179 -17.64 16.52 19.51
N PRO A 180 -18.96 16.46 19.42
CA PRO A 180 -19.68 15.20 19.56
C PRO A 180 -19.24 14.19 18.51
N PRO A 181 -19.21 12.87 18.81
CA PRO A 181 -18.94 11.85 17.81
C PRO A 181 -19.86 12.01 16.61
N GLY A 182 -19.33 11.77 15.41
CA GLY A 182 -19.96 12.10 14.13
C GLY A 182 -21.15 11.26 13.70
N ILE A 183 -22.02 10.87 14.62
CA ILE A 183 -23.27 10.15 14.35
C ILE A 183 -24.25 11.01 13.52
N ILE A 184 -24.08 12.33 13.53
CA ILE A 184 -24.93 13.27 12.80
C ILE A 184 -24.12 13.84 11.63
N ALA A 185 -24.54 13.58 10.41
CA ALA A 185 -23.86 14.02 9.16
C ALA A 185 -23.59 15.54 9.10
N GLU A 186 -24.31 16.35 9.87
CA GLU A 186 -24.12 17.79 9.99
C GLU A 186 -22.88 18.17 10.84
N HIS A 187 -22.32 17.21 11.59
CA HIS A 187 -21.20 17.40 12.52
C HIS A 187 -20.08 16.38 12.31
N ALA A 188 -20.06 15.68 11.16
CA ALA A 188 -18.98 14.80 10.82
C ALA A 188 -17.64 15.53 11.01
N ASP A 189 -16.73 14.94 11.80
CA ASP A 189 -15.40 15.49 11.94
C ASP A 189 -14.64 15.43 10.61
N VAL A 190 -13.50 16.12 10.56
CA VAL A 190 -12.69 16.22 9.35
C VAL A 190 -12.27 14.85 8.81
N THR A 191 -11.99 13.92 9.71
CA THR A 191 -11.47 12.59 9.36
C THR A 191 -12.56 11.72 8.77
N GLN A 192 -13.77 11.78 9.32
CA GLN A 192 -14.94 11.09 8.77
C GLN A 192 -15.41 11.75 7.46
N ALA A 193 -15.37 13.07 7.37
CA ALA A 193 -15.72 13.80 6.15
C ALA A 193 -14.76 13.49 5.00
N SER A 194 -13.46 13.32 5.30
CA SER A 194 -12.44 12.88 4.34
C SER A 194 -12.36 11.37 4.19
N GLN A 195 -13.17 10.63 4.96
CA GLN A 195 -13.23 9.16 4.98
C GLN A 195 -11.90 8.47 5.34
N ASN A 196 -11.01 9.16 6.05
CA ASN A 196 -9.77 8.57 6.54
C ASN A 196 -10.00 7.63 7.73
N SER A 197 -11.03 7.88 8.53
CA SER A 197 -11.44 7.00 9.61
C SER A 197 -12.95 7.04 9.87
N TRP A 198 -13.45 6.02 10.56
CA TRP A 198 -14.80 5.92 11.08
C TRP A 198 -14.74 5.82 12.60
N THR A 199 -15.30 6.81 13.30
CA THR A 199 -15.52 6.72 14.75
C THR A 199 -16.79 5.94 15.00
N VAL A 200 -16.68 4.81 15.69
CA VAL A 200 -17.76 3.84 15.92
C VAL A 200 -17.75 3.38 17.36
N ASP A 201 -18.94 3.19 17.94
CA ASP A 201 -19.12 2.66 19.28
C ASP A 201 -20.17 1.55 19.24
N GLY A 202 -19.70 0.32 19.42
CA GLY A 202 -20.51 -0.89 19.42
C GLY A 202 -20.51 -1.68 18.11
N PRO A 203 -20.81 -2.98 18.16
CA PRO A 203 -20.73 -3.90 17.03
C PRO A 203 -21.62 -3.53 15.83
N ASP A 204 -22.74 -2.84 16.05
CA ASP A 204 -23.65 -2.43 14.98
C ASP A 204 -23.03 -1.31 14.12
N GLU A 205 -22.35 -0.36 14.75
CA GLU A 205 -21.65 0.70 14.03
C GLU A 205 -20.41 0.18 13.32
N VAL A 206 -19.64 -0.73 13.95
CA VAL A 206 -18.57 -1.48 13.29
C VAL A 206 -19.09 -2.20 12.05
N THR A 207 -20.23 -2.90 12.16
CA THR A 207 -20.89 -3.58 11.04
C THR A 207 -21.13 -2.63 9.87
N LYS A 208 -21.67 -1.45 10.17
CA LYS A 208 -21.98 -0.43 9.16
C LYS A 208 -20.70 0.08 8.48
N ALA A 209 -19.69 0.44 9.26
CA ALA A 209 -18.42 0.98 8.76
C ALA A 209 -17.66 -0.05 7.91
N VAL A 210 -17.51 -1.30 8.38
CA VAL A 210 -16.86 -2.39 7.62
C VAL A 210 -17.56 -2.63 6.29
N ARG A 211 -18.89 -2.76 6.29
CA ARG A 211 -19.66 -2.99 5.07
C ARG A 211 -19.59 -1.80 4.10
N LEU A 212 -19.50 -0.57 4.63
CA LEU A 212 -19.33 0.62 3.80
C LEU A 212 -17.97 0.61 3.09
N ASN A 213 -16.88 0.34 3.81
CA ASN A 213 -15.54 0.19 3.21
C ASN A 213 -15.53 -0.89 2.12
N LEU A 214 -16.07 -2.08 2.41
CA LEU A 214 -16.13 -3.18 1.45
C LEU A 214 -17.01 -2.85 0.22
N ARG A 215 -18.13 -2.13 0.40
CA ARG A 215 -18.97 -1.65 -0.71
C ARG A 215 -18.21 -0.68 -1.62
N ARG A 216 -17.34 0.13 -1.06
CA ARG A 216 -16.54 1.12 -1.81
C ARG A 216 -15.37 0.49 -2.56
N GLY A 217 -15.01 -0.76 -2.24
CA GLY A 217 -13.94 -1.51 -2.91
C GLY A 217 -12.71 -1.76 -2.04
N ALA A 218 -12.82 -1.60 -0.72
CA ALA A 218 -11.72 -1.93 0.19
C ALA A 218 -11.27 -3.40 0.01
N GLY A 219 -9.96 -3.61 -0.10
CA GLY A 219 -9.35 -4.92 -0.23
C GLY A 219 -9.18 -5.65 1.10
N PHE A 220 -9.16 -4.92 2.21
CA PHE A 220 -9.05 -5.43 3.59
C PHE A 220 -9.64 -4.41 4.56
N ILE A 221 -9.58 -4.67 5.87
CA ILE A 221 -10.11 -3.77 6.90
C ILE A 221 -9.00 -3.36 7.85
N LYS A 222 -8.91 -2.09 8.21
CA LYS A 222 -8.03 -1.57 9.26
C LYS A 222 -8.82 -1.20 10.50
N VAL A 223 -8.35 -1.64 11.66
CA VAL A 223 -8.89 -1.28 12.98
C VAL A 223 -7.82 -0.68 13.88
N MET A 224 -8.23 0.19 14.81
CA MET A 224 -7.37 0.77 15.83
C MET A 224 -7.53 -0.03 17.12
N GLY A 225 -6.59 -0.94 17.38
CA GLY A 225 -6.62 -1.86 18.52
C GLY A 225 -5.97 -1.30 19.79
N GLY A 226 -5.36 -0.13 19.72
CA GLY A 226 -4.70 0.54 20.83
C GLY A 226 -4.54 2.03 20.61
N GLY A 227 -3.89 2.72 21.53
CA GLY A 227 -3.53 4.12 21.37
C GLY A 227 -2.34 4.31 20.44
N GLY A 228 -2.11 5.54 19.98
CA GLY A 228 -1.05 5.88 19.05
C GLY A 228 -0.26 7.14 19.41
N VAL A 229 0.84 7.37 18.70
CA VAL A 229 1.74 8.52 18.95
C VAL A 229 1.12 9.83 18.46
N ALA A 230 0.55 9.82 17.26
CA ALA A 230 0.10 11.04 16.59
C ALA A 230 -1.21 11.61 17.15
N SER A 231 -2.03 10.80 17.82
CA SER A 231 -3.30 11.21 18.45
C SER A 231 -3.10 11.78 19.84
N GLU A 232 -4.04 12.62 20.29
CA GLU A 232 -3.90 13.37 21.55
C GLU A 232 -4.49 12.64 22.76
N PHE A 233 -5.64 11.94 22.60
CA PHE A 233 -6.47 11.51 23.73
C PHE A 233 -6.31 10.03 24.11
N ASP A 234 -5.53 9.28 23.41
CA ASP A 234 -5.36 7.83 23.51
C ASP A 234 -3.94 7.45 23.98
N PRO A 235 -3.70 7.24 25.28
CA PRO A 235 -2.43 6.68 25.77
C PRO A 235 -2.06 5.38 25.06
N LEU A 236 -0.74 5.11 24.87
CA LEU A 236 -0.26 3.92 24.15
C LEU A 236 -0.78 2.60 24.72
N ASP A 237 -1.01 2.55 26.04
CA ASP A 237 -1.36 1.32 26.78
C ASP A 237 -2.88 1.06 26.85
N ILE A 238 -3.72 1.86 26.17
CA ILE A 238 -5.15 1.57 26.15
C ILE A 238 -5.47 0.43 25.19
N MET A 239 -6.50 -0.32 25.54
CA MET A 239 -7.17 -1.21 24.61
C MET A 239 -8.07 -0.37 23.72
N GLY A 240 -7.92 -0.45 22.38
CA GLY A 240 -8.80 0.23 21.45
C GLY A 240 -10.24 -0.31 21.46
N LEU A 241 -10.70 -0.77 20.32
CA LEU A 241 -12.01 -1.40 20.19
C LEU A 241 -12.21 -2.55 21.19
N SER A 242 -13.41 -2.72 21.71
CA SER A 242 -13.79 -3.82 22.58
C SER A 242 -13.65 -5.18 21.86
N GLU A 243 -13.68 -6.26 22.63
CA GLU A 243 -13.60 -7.61 22.08
C GLU A 243 -14.73 -7.92 21.09
N GLU A 244 -15.94 -7.47 21.39
CA GLU A 244 -17.13 -7.68 20.55
C GLU A 244 -17.03 -6.89 19.24
N GLU A 245 -16.47 -5.68 19.27
CA GLU A 245 -16.24 -4.84 18.09
C GLU A 245 -15.18 -5.43 17.18
N VAL A 246 -14.05 -5.87 17.73
CA VAL A 246 -12.98 -6.54 16.97
C VAL A 246 -13.51 -7.85 16.34
N ALA A 247 -14.21 -8.69 17.14
CA ALA A 247 -14.78 -9.93 16.64
C ALA A 247 -15.76 -9.69 15.50
N LYS A 248 -16.55 -8.60 15.57
CA LYS A 248 -17.48 -8.23 14.51
C LYS A 248 -16.78 -7.78 13.24
N ALA A 249 -15.71 -7.01 13.35
CA ALA A 249 -14.90 -6.62 12.19
C ALA A 249 -14.26 -7.83 11.49
N VAL A 250 -13.70 -8.77 12.28
CA VAL A 250 -13.07 -10.00 11.76
C VAL A 250 -14.11 -10.91 11.11
N GLU A 251 -15.28 -11.13 11.74
CA GLU A 251 -16.38 -11.93 11.18
C GLU A 251 -16.77 -11.43 9.78
N ILE A 252 -17.03 -10.12 9.65
CA ILE A 252 -17.49 -9.56 8.36
C ILE A 252 -16.38 -9.59 7.31
N ALA A 253 -15.12 -9.32 7.68
CA ALA A 253 -14.01 -9.43 6.77
C ALA A 253 -13.85 -10.87 6.25
N ALA A 254 -13.91 -11.86 7.13
CA ALA A 254 -13.83 -13.28 6.80
C ALA A 254 -14.99 -13.74 5.88
N ASP A 255 -16.23 -13.31 6.17
CA ASP A 255 -17.41 -13.58 5.34
C ASP A 255 -17.27 -13.02 3.91
N ASN A 256 -16.43 -11.99 3.74
CA ASN A 256 -16.11 -11.40 2.43
C ASN A 256 -14.80 -11.94 1.82
N GLY A 257 -14.18 -12.92 2.46
CA GLY A 257 -12.94 -13.56 1.98
C GLY A 257 -11.71 -12.68 2.10
N THR A 258 -11.71 -11.70 3.01
CA THR A 258 -10.58 -10.81 3.27
C THR A 258 -10.17 -10.82 4.74
N TYR A 259 -9.32 -9.89 5.16
CA TYR A 259 -8.70 -9.90 6.49
C TYR A 259 -8.78 -8.55 7.20
N VAL A 260 -8.43 -8.57 8.49
CA VAL A 260 -8.29 -7.37 9.34
C VAL A 260 -6.80 -7.11 9.61
N ALA A 261 -6.40 -5.85 9.50
CA ALA A 261 -5.14 -5.30 9.97
C ALA A 261 -5.37 -4.44 11.23
N VAL A 262 -4.45 -4.52 12.21
CA VAL A 262 -4.59 -3.80 13.48
C VAL A 262 -3.42 -2.89 13.77
N HIS A 263 -3.71 -1.64 14.18
CA HIS A 263 -2.76 -0.76 14.85
C HIS A 263 -2.75 -1.07 16.35
N ALA A 264 -1.60 -1.45 16.90
CA ALA A 264 -1.42 -1.68 18.33
C ALA A 264 0.06 -1.68 18.71
N TYR A 265 0.36 -1.48 20.01
CA TYR A 265 1.74 -1.41 20.49
C TYR A 265 2.09 -2.43 21.57
N HIS A 266 1.16 -2.96 22.35
CA HIS A 266 1.42 -3.75 23.56
C HIS A 266 0.76 -5.14 23.56
N ASP A 267 1.24 -6.00 24.46
CA ASP A 267 0.91 -7.42 24.51
C ASP A 267 -0.59 -7.70 24.60
N GLU A 268 -1.33 -7.00 25.47
CA GLU A 268 -2.76 -7.29 25.70
C GLU A 268 -3.59 -7.04 24.46
N SER A 269 -3.26 -5.99 23.69
CA SER A 269 -3.94 -5.74 22.42
C SER A 269 -3.58 -6.79 21.37
N TYR A 270 -2.30 -7.14 21.25
CA TYR A 270 -1.84 -8.18 20.33
C TYR A 270 -2.47 -9.55 20.65
N GLU A 271 -2.53 -9.95 21.94
CA GLU A 271 -3.16 -11.19 22.38
C GLU A 271 -4.65 -11.24 22.02
N ARG A 272 -5.40 -10.13 22.28
CA ARG A 272 -6.82 -10.02 21.89
C ARG A 272 -6.99 -10.23 20.39
N HIS A 273 -6.25 -9.49 19.58
CA HIS A 273 -6.35 -9.51 18.13
C HIS A 273 -5.93 -10.86 17.55
N LEU A 274 -4.84 -11.46 18.06
CA LEU A 274 -4.39 -12.79 17.64
C LEU A 274 -5.45 -13.87 17.91
N ARG A 275 -6.07 -13.84 19.09
CA ARG A 275 -7.11 -14.77 19.48
C ARG A 275 -8.38 -14.62 18.65
N LEU A 276 -8.71 -13.40 18.23
CA LEU A 276 -9.92 -13.12 17.46
C LEU A 276 -9.75 -13.29 15.94
N GLY A 277 -8.53 -13.54 15.44
CA GLY A 277 -8.29 -13.85 14.04
C GLY A 277 -7.88 -12.66 13.16
N THR A 278 -7.36 -11.59 13.76
CA THR A 278 -6.66 -10.55 13.01
C THR A 278 -5.40 -11.14 12.36
N ARG A 279 -5.10 -10.76 11.12
CA ARG A 279 -4.01 -11.36 10.35
C ARG A 279 -2.81 -10.44 10.13
N SER A 280 -2.98 -9.12 10.06
CA SER A 280 -1.88 -8.17 9.90
C SER A 280 -1.73 -7.30 11.14
N PHE A 281 -0.54 -7.29 11.70
CA PHE A 281 -0.22 -6.61 12.95
C PHE A 281 0.74 -5.46 12.65
N GLU A 282 0.27 -4.24 12.81
CA GLU A 282 1.03 -3.03 12.52
C GLU A 282 1.72 -2.53 13.78
N HIS A 283 2.94 -2.04 13.64
CA HIS A 283 3.79 -1.50 14.71
C HIS A 283 4.23 -2.53 15.74
N GLY A 284 3.58 -2.66 16.88
CA GLY A 284 3.91 -3.66 17.90
C GLY A 284 5.21 -3.40 18.67
N PHE A 285 5.70 -2.17 18.65
CA PHE A 285 7.04 -1.85 19.15
C PHE A 285 7.21 -1.96 20.68
N LEU A 286 6.14 -2.19 21.42
CA LEU A 286 6.16 -2.34 22.88
C LEU A 286 5.71 -3.75 23.31
N ILE A 287 5.62 -4.72 22.39
CA ILE A 287 5.31 -6.10 22.78
C ILE A 287 6.53 -6.77 23.40
N SER A 288 6.29 -7.76 24.24
CA SER A 288 7.34 -8.55 24.87
C SER A 288 7.92 -9.60 23.94
N GLU A 289 9.10 -10.11 24.29
CA GLU A 289 9.71 -11.26 23.63
C GLU A 289 8.78 -12.49 23.61
N ASP A 290 8.04 -12.71 24.71
CA ASP A 290 7.09 -13.82 24.81
C ASP A 290 5.91 -13.67 23.81
N MET A 291 5.46 -12.42 23.57
CA MET A 291 4.44 -12.17 22.56
C MET A 291 4.98 -12.40 21.15
N VAL A 292 6.23 -12.00 20.85
CA VAL A 292 6.90 -12.32 19.58
C VAL A 292 6.93 -13.84 19.37
N LYS A 293 7.32 -14.62 20.38
CA LYS A 293 7.35 -16.09 20.31
C LYS A 293 5.97 -16.70 20.01
N LYS A 294 4.91 -16.14 20.64
CA LYS A 294 3.54 -16.57 20.36
C LYS A 294 3.13 -16.28 18.90
N MET A 295 3.46 -15.10 18.38
CA MET A 295 3.19 -14.76 16.99
C MET A 295 3.95 -15.66 16.02
N VAL A 296 5.23 -15.93 16.26
CA VAL A 296 6.03 -16.86 15.46
C VAL A 296 5.45 -18.28 15.50
N ALA A 297 5.03 -18.75 16.68
CA ALA A 297 4.39 -20.05 16.80
C ALA A 297 3.07 -20.11 16.02
N LYS A 298 2.27 -19.04 16.09
CA LYS A 298 1.01 -18.95 15.33
C LYS A 298 1.26 -18.93 13.84
N TYR A 299 2.23 -18.16 13.36
CA TYR A 299 2.62 -18.15 11.94
C TYR A 299 3.04 -19.54 11.44
N LYS A 300 3.87 -20.26 12.22
CA LYS A 300 4.29 -21.64 11.86
C LYS A 300 3.13 -22.64 11.81
N GLU A 301 2.06 -22.39 12.52
CA GLU A 301 0.85 -23.20 12.51
C GLU A 301 -0.06 -22.90 11.30
N THR A 302 -0.23 -21.63 10.95
CA THR A 302 -1.31 -21.17 10.05
C THR A 302 -0.81 -20.50 8.78
N GLU A 303 0.41 -19.99 8.76
CA GLU A 303 1.02 -19.19 7.68
C GLU A 303 0.18 -17.97 7.25
N ASP A 304 -0.74 -17.50 8.13
CA ASP A 304 -1.74 -16.50 7.80
C ASP A 304 -1.69 -15.23 8.67
N ILE A 305 -0.63 -15.02 9.42
CA ILE A 305 -0.37 -13.77 10.14
C ILE A 305 0.93 -13.14 9.70
N VAL A 306 1.00 -11.81 9.77
CA VAL A 306 2.18 -11.04 9.41
C VAL A 306 2.39 -9.88 10.38
N TRP A 307 3.64 -9.52 10.56
CA TRP A 307 4.02 -8.29 11.21
C TRP A 307 4.47 -7.24 10.19
N SER A 308 3.95 -6.01 10.34
CA SER A 308 4.27 -4.88 9.48
C SER A 308 5.17 -3.90 10.22
N PHE A 309 6.39 -3.70 9.69
CA PHE A 309 7.47 -2.97 10.33
C PHE A 309 7.67 -1.59 9.70
N GLN A 310 7.49 -0.54 10.49
CA GLN A 310 7.68 0.86 10.12
C GLN A 310 8.91 1.40 10.85
N CYS A 311 10.10 1.08 10.31
CA CYS A 311 11.38 1.36 10.97
C CYS A 311 11.68 2.86 11.05
N PHE A 312 11.69 3.55 9.90
CA PHE A 312 12.13 4.94 9.81
C PHE A 312 11.28 5.90 10.65
N MET A 313 9.95 5.80 10.54
CA MET A 313 9.05 6.66 11.32
C MET A 313 9.28 6.50 12.82
N SER A 314 9.45 5.26 13.27
CA SER A 314 9.58 4.94 14.69
C SER A 314 10.94 5.28 15.27
N VAL A 315 12.04 5.16 14.48
CA VAL A 315 13.41 5.42 14.94
C VAL A 315 13.84 6.85 14.65
N ASN A 316 13.63 7.35 13.43
CA ASN A 316 14.19 8.62 12.98
C ASN A 316 13.24 9.79 13.22
N SER A 317 11.92 9.59 13.05
CA SER A 317 10.96 10.66 13.27
C SER A 317 10.48 10.73 14.72
N PHE A 318 10.28 9.58 15.38
CA PHE A 318 9.78 9.52 16.77
C PHE A 318 10.87 9.11 17.77
N GLY A 319 12.09 8.81 17.33
CA GLY A 319 13.15 8.24 18.15
C GLY A 319 13.74 9.13 19.23
N SER A 320 13.51 10.46 19.18
CA SER A 320 13.89 11.41 20.23
C SER A 320 12.84 12.49 20.43
N TYR A 321 12.83 13.11 21.60
CA TYR A 321 11.89 14.20 21.90
C TYR A 321 12.07 15.39 20.97
N GLU A 322 13.30 15.69 20.58
CA GLU A 322 13.68 16.82 19.74
C GLU A 322 13.38 16.60 18.26
N SER A 323 13.41 15.34 17.78
CA SER A 323 13.15 15.02 16.38
C SER A 323 11.67 15.08 16.02
N MET A 324 10.79 15.07 17.02
CA MET A 324 9.35 15.08 16.75
C MET A 324 8.83 16.42 16.28
N PRO A 325 7.73 16.42 15.49
CA PRO A 325 7.11 17.63 15.00
C PRO A 325 6.86 18.66 16.09
N ALA A 326 7.13 19.93 15.78
CA ALA A 326 6.98 21.03 16.75
C ALA A 326 5.53 21.23 17.24
N PHE A 327 4.55 20.81 16.45
CA PHE A 327 3.13 20.87 16.80
C PHE A 327 2.66 19.74 17.72
N PHE A 328 3.50 18.72 17.98
CA PHE A 328 3.15 17.65 18.93
C PHE A 328 3.16 18.18 20.36
N THR A 329 2.17 17.76 21.14
CA THR A 329 2.11 18.01 22.58
C THR A 329 3.27 17.31 23.32
N HIS A 330 3.48 17.70 24.56
CA HIS A 330 4.49 17.05 25.42
C HIS A 330 4.21 15.53 25.57
N GLU A 331 2.94 15.16 25.76
CA GLU A 331 2.50 13.76 25.88
C GLU A 331 2.74 12.97 24.60
N GLN A 332 2.39 13.53 23.44
CA GLN A 332 2.65 12.88 22.14
C GLN A 332 4.16 12.63 21.95
N LYS A 333 5.01 13.60 22.32
CA LYS A 333 6.47 13.43 22.23
C LYS A 333 6.99 12.35 23.17
N LEU A 334 6.47 12.24 24.39
CA LEU A 334 6.84 11.16 25.32
C LEU A 334 6.38 9.78 24.78
N LYS A 335 5.20 9.70 24.19
CA LYS A 335 4.73 8.47 23.54
C LYS A 335 5.70 8.03 22.43
N GLY A 336 6.12 8.95 21.58
CA GLY A 336 7.05 8.67 20.49
C GLY A 336 8.43 8.21 20.96
N VAL A 337 9.02 8.85 22.00
CA VAL A 337 10.31 8.39 22.60
C VAL A 337 10.20 6.93 23.04
N ARG A 338 9.11 6.59 23.75
CA ARG A 338 8.88 5.23 24.23
C ARG A 338 8.78 4.22 23.06
N VAL A 339 8.09 4.59 21.97
CA VAL A 339 7.99 3.75 20.77
C VAL A 339 9.36 3.55 20.12
N GLY A 340 10.14 4.63 19.95
CA GLY A 340 11.50 4.54 19.38
C GLY A 340 12.45 3.66 20.19
N GLU A 341 12.34 3.65 21.51
CA GLU A 341 13.10 2.73 22.37
C GLU A 341 12.69 1.27 22.15
N GLY A 342 11.39 1.01 21.98
CA GLY A 342 10.84 -0.33 21.76
C GLY A 342 11.27 -0.96 20.45
N VAL A 343 11.40 -0.18 19.36
CA VAL A 343 11.79 -0.69 18.04
C VAL A 343 13.10 -1.47 18.08
N ARG A 344 14.10 -0.99 18.82
CA ARG A 344 15.42 -1.65 18.89
C ARG A 344 15.38 -3.03 19.57
N ALA A 345 14.53 -3.20 20.58
CA ALA A 345 14.34 -4.52 21.21
C ALA A 345 13.56 -5.45 20.26
N MET A 346 12.52 -4.94 19.67
CA MET A 346 11.62 -5.66 18.78
C MET A 346 12.34 -6.21 17.55
N SER A 347 13.07 -5.38 16.81
CA SER A 347 13.78 -5.77 15.59
C SER A 347 14.78 -6.90 15.84
N LYS A 348 15.47 -6.89 17.02
CA LYS A 348 16.35 -7.98 17.43
C LYS A 348 15.60 -9.32 17.52
N TRP A 349 14.48 -9.34 18.25
CA TRP A 349 13.71 -10.57 18.43
C TRP A 349 13.09 -11.07 17.12
N MET A 350 12.67 -10.18 16.26
CA MET A 350 12.07 -10.54 14.99
C MET A 350 13.05 -11.19 14.04
N ASN A 351 14.28 -10.67 14.01
CA ASN A 351 15.36 -11.28 13.26
C ASN A 351 15.78 -12.61 13.90
N GLU A 352 15.91 -12.68 15.23
CA GLU A 352 16.31 -13.90 15.95
C GLU A 352 15.31 -15.05 15.77
N TYR A 353 14.01 -14.76 15.78
CA TYR A 353 12.95 -15.76 15.68
C TYR A 353 12.41 -15.97 14.25
N ASP A 354 13.01 -15.30 13.25
CA ASP A 354 12.61 -15.38 11.82
C ASP A 354 11.10 -15.16 11.63
N MET A 355 10.60 -14.06 12.16
CA MET A 355 9.19 -13.72 12.06
C MET A 355 8.82 -13.26 10.62
N PHE A 356 7.69 -13.73 10.10
CA PHE A 356 7.20 -13.29 8.79
C PHE A 356 6.85 -11.80 8.83
N THR A 357 7.65 -11.00 8.13
CA THR A 357 7.66 -9.54 8.19
C THR A 357 7.44 -8.91 6.83
N ILE A 358 6.68 -7.81 6.80
CA ILE A 358 6.56 -6.89 5.66
C ILE A 358 7.04 -5.50 6.05
N GLY A 359 7.58 -4.77 5.09
CA GLY A 359 7.98 -3.37 5.27
C GLY A 359 6.85 -2.41 4.94
N GLY A 360 6.84 -1.27 5.60
CA GLY A 360 5.90 -0.19 5.32
C GLY A 360 6.38 1.12 5.91
N SER A 361 6.13 2.23 5.23
CA SER A 361 6.74 3.51 5.60
C SER A 361 6.00 4.26 6.71
N ASP A 362 4.69 4.17 6.75
CA ASP A 362 3.80 4.98 7.60
C ASP A 362 3.99 6.51 7.39
N MET A 363 4.38 6.90 6.19
CA MET A 363 4.70 8.27 5.85
C MET A 363 3.51 8.98 5.21
N PHE A 364 3.17 10.15 5.73
CA PHE A 364 1.94 10.86 5.37
C PHE A 364 2.11 12.37 5.15
N SER A 365 3.34 12.88 5.07
CA SER A 365 3.58 14.29 4.73
C SER A 365 4.57 14.39 3.56
N PRO A 366 4.52 15.46 2.75
CA PRO A 366 5.39 15.62 1.59
C PRO A 366 6.87 15.39 1.89
N GLY A 367 7.40 16.02 2.93
CA GLY A 367 8.82 15.92 3.31
C GLY A 367 9.21 14.53 3.87
N LEU A 368 8.26 13.76 4.42
CA LEU A 368 8.50 12.39 4.87
C LEU A 368 8.41 11.41 3.70
N VAL A 369 7.42 11.55 2.82
CA VAL A 369 7.25 10.65 1.65
C VAL A 369 8.46 10.72 0.70
N GLU A 370 9.18 11.83 0.65
CA GLU A 370 10.45 11.92 -0.08
C GLU A 370 11.51 10.95 0.46
N LYS A 371 11.42 10.54 1.74
CA LYS A 371 12.36 9.64 2.44
C LYS A 371 11.88 8.19 2.51
N ILE A 372 10.86 7.83 1.76
CA ILE A 372 10.19 6.53 1.85
C ILE A 372 11.16 5.33 1.75
N LYS A 373 12.21 5.42 0.93
CA LYS A 373 13.23 4.36 0.81
C LYS A 373 14.19 4.28 2.01
N GLU A 374 14.27 5.33 2.83
CA GLU A 374 15.06 5.29 4.07
C GLU A 374 14.48 4.28 5.08
N ASP A 375 13.22 3.87 4.94
CA ASP A 375 12.67 2.78 5.76
C ASP A 375 13.33 1.44 5.46
N ILE A 376 13.67 1.17 4.20
CA ILE A 376 14.37 -0.06 3.80
C ILE A 376 15.78 -0.10 4.38
N THR A 377 16.53 1.01 4.31
CA THR A 377 17.89 1.09 4.90
C THR A 377 17.84 1.03 6.41
N CYS A 378 16.82 1.62 7.04
CA CYS A 378 16.58 1.50 8.48
C CYS A 378 16.35 0.03 8.92
N ASN A 379 15.74 -0.82 8.08
CA ASN A 379 15.63 -2.25 8.38
C ASN A 379 17.03 -2.89 8.51
N VAL A 380 17.98 -2.49 7.66
CA VAL A 380 19.36 -2.99 7.74
C VAL A 380 20.05 -2.48 9.01
N ASP A 381 19.86 -1.21 9.36
CA ASP A 381 20.36 -0.64 10.63
C ASP A 381 19.76 -1.33 11.85
N ALA A 382 18.54 -1.85 11.73
CA ALA A 382 17.86 -2.65 12.75
C ALA A 382 18.34 -4.11 12.84
N GLY A 383 19.27 -4.53 11.96
CA GLY A 383 19.96 -5.82 12.02
C GLY A 383 19.53 -6.85 10.97
N PHE A 384 18.62 -6.52 10.05
CA PHE A 384 18.30 -7.39 8.91
C PHE A 384 19.37 -7.30 7.82
N THR A 385 19.56 -8.35 7.06
CA THR A 385 20.43 -8.29 5.87
C THR A 385 19.76 -7.47 4.76
N PRO A 386 20.52 -6.91 3.78
CA PRO A 386 19.95 -6.24 2.62
C PRO A 386 18.90 -7.08 1.88
N ALA A 387 19.16 -8.37 1.70
CA ALA A 387 18.21 -9.29 1.08
C ALA A 387 16.92 -9.43 1.87
N GLN A 388 17.00 -9.53 3.21
CA GLN A 388 15.80 -9.56 4.08
C GLN A 388 15.03 -8.24 4.00
N ALA A 389 15.70 -7.10 4.08
CA ALA A 389 15.07 -5.79 3.97
C ALA A 389 14.32 -5.63 2.62
N LEU A 390 14.95 -6.00 1.51
CA LEU A 390 14.28 -5.99 0.21
C LEU A 390 13.14 -7.00 0.11
N LYS A 391 13.30 -8.21 0.68
CA LYS A 391 12.25 -9.23 0.74
C LYS A 391 11.01 -8.73 1.48
N HIS A 392 11.17 -7.93 2.56
CA HIS A 392 10.05 -7.32 3.28
C HIS A 392 9.23 -6.37 2.38
N TRP A 393 9.89 -5.68 1.46
CA TRP A 393 9.31 -4.71 0.54
C TRP A 393 8.99 -5.29 -0.86
N THR A 394 9.19 -6.59 -1.07
CA THR A 394 8.93 -7.28 -2.33
C THR A 394 8.19 -8.60 -2.11
N GLY A 395 8.86 -9.72 -2.03
CA GLY A 395 8.27 -11.06 -1.99
C GLY A 395 7.26 -11.27 -0.86
N ASN A 396 7.61 -10.92 0.38
CA ASN A 396 6.69 -11.03 1.51
C ASN A 396 5.48 -10.10 1.35
N ALA A 397 5.73 -8.85 0.93
CA ALA A 397 4.68 -7.88 0.66
C ALA A 397 3.72 -8.38 -0.43
N GLY A 398 4.23 -8.95 -1.53
CA GLY A 398 3.44 -9.52 -2.61
C GLY A 398 2.53 -10.68 -2.14
N ILE A 399 3.01 -11.54 -1.23
CA ILE A 399 2.20 -12.58 -0.60
C ILE A 399 1.01 -11.96 0.16
N VAL A 400 1.27 -10.94 0.97
CA VAL A 400 0.23 -10.30 1.80
C VAL A 400 -0.76 -9.49 0.96
N MET A 401 -0.33 -8.87 -0.14
CA MET A 401 -1.24 -8.21 -1.09
C MET A 401 -2.30 -9.18 -1.63
N ALA A 402 -1.94 -10.44 -1.85
CA ALA A 402 -2.86 -11.48 -2.31
C ALA A 402 -3.87 -11.91 -1.23
N TRP A 403 -3.64 -11.65 0.05
CA TRP A 403 -4.56 -12.02 1.14
C TRP A 403 -5.92 -11.33 1.08
N SER A 404 -6.05 -10.29 0.27
CA SER A 404 -7.35 -9.66 -0.02
C SER A 404 -8.34 -10.63 -0.70
N GLY A 405 -7.89 -11.79 -1.16
CA GLY A 405 -8.72 -12.85 -1.74
C GLY A 405 -9.65 -12.34 -2.85
N PRO A 406 -10.97 -12.56 -2.78
CA PRO A 406 -11.92 -12.07 -3.77
C PRO A 406 -12.00 -10.54 -3.88
N LYS A 407 -11.45 -9.82 -2.90
CA LYS A 407 -11.36 -8.35 -2.88
C LYS A 407 -10.04 -7.83 -3.45
N ASN A 408 -9.12 -8.73 -3.85
CA ASN A 408 -7.87 -8.34 -4.49
C ASN A 408 -8.15 -7.75 -5.89
N PRO A 409 -7.79 -6.48 -6.16
CA PRO A 409 -7.97 -5.90 -7.49
C PRO A 409 -6.97 -6.44 -8.52
N TYR A 410 -5.93 -7.17 -8.09
CA TYR A 410 -4.84 -7.69 -8.92
C TYR A 410 -4.68 -9.22 -8.80
N PRO A 411 -5.73 -10.02 -9.13
CA PRO A 411 -5.74 -11.45 -8.87
C PRO A 411 -5.03 -12.29 -9.94
N SER A 412 -4.66 -11.70 -11.09
CA SER A 412 -4.25 -12.47 -12.26
C SER A 412 -2.84 -13.02 -12.17
N PHE A 413 -1.91 -12.29 -11.55
CA PHE A 413 -0.49 -12.63 -11.48
C PHE A 413 0.08 -12.29 -10.10
N HIS A 414 1.30 -12.75 -9.84
CA HIS A 414 2.01 -12.48 -8.59
C HIS A 414 2.63 -11.08 -8.57
N LEU A 415 2.63 -10.43 -7.41
CA LEU A 415 3.36 -9.19 -7.14
C LEU A 415 4.64 -9.47 -6.35
N GLY A 416 5.62 -8.55 -6.43
CA GLY A 416 6.82 -8.56 -5.60
C GLY A 416 7.83 -9.65 -5.93
N ARG A 417 7.81 -10.21 -7.16
CA ARG A 417 8.75 -11.26 -7.59
C ARG A 417 9.12 -11.16 -9.05
N ILE A 418 10.35 -11.57 -9.38
CA ILE A 418 10.81 -11.77 -10.76
C ILE A 418 10.76 -13.27 -11.07
N ALA A 419 9.65 -13.73 -11.60
CA ALA A 419 9.41 -15.13 -11.97
C ALA A 419 8.30 -15.21 -13.03
N PRO A 420 8.18 -16.30 -13.80
CA PRO A 420 7.02 -16.53 -14.65
C PRO A 420 5.71 -16.37 -13.87
N GLU A 421 4.65 -15.93 -14.55
CA GLU A 421 3.32 -15.64 -13.98
C GLU A 421 3.32 -14.53 -12.93
N SER A 422 4.26 -13.58 -13.04
CA SER A 422 4.30 -12.37 -12.20
C SER A 422 4.03 -11.13 -13.03
N TYR A 423 3.39 -10.12 -12.43
CA TYR A 423 3.27 -8.82 -13.06
C TYR A 423 4.65 -8.26 -13.39
N ALA A 424 4.79 -7.68 -14.56
CA ALA A 424 6.02 -7.01 -14.98
C ALA A 424 6.18 -5.65 -14.29
N ASP A 425 6.34 -5.70 -12.97
CA ASP A 425 6.69 -4.59 -12.11
C ASP A 425 8.18 -4.76 -11.76
N ILE A 426 9.04 -4.02 -12.44
CA ILE A 426 10.49 -4.27 -12.51
C ILE A 426 11.27 -2.98 -12.25
N LEU A 427 12.34 -3.10 -11.46
CA LEU A 427 13.33 -2.04 -11.28
C LEU A 427 14.69 -2.51 -11.81
N LEU A 428 15.43 -1.61 -12.49
CA LEU A 428 16.85 -1.83 -12.82
C LEU A 428 17.72 -0.82 -12.08
N TRP A 429 18.70 -1.36 -11.38
CA TRP A 429 19.68 -0.61 -10.60
C TRP A 429 21.06 -0.65 -11.26
N ASP A 430 21.76 0.47 -11.29
CA ASP A 430 23.17 0.55 -11.68
C ASP A 430 24.04 0.20 -10.46
N GLY A 431 24.27 -1.09 -10.26
CA GLY A 431 24.96 -1.69 -9.12
C GLY A 431 24.10 -2.71 -8.39
N ASN A 432 24.61 -3.26 -7.28
CA ASN A 432 24.00 -4.35 -6.52
C ASN A 432 23.46 -3.88 -5.16
N PRO A 433 22.14 -3.73 -4.98
CA PRO A 433 21.55 -3.31 -3.71
C PRO A 433 21.65 -4.37 -2.58
N LEU A 434 22.02 -5.63 -2.90
CA LEU A 434 22.28 -6.65 -1.90
C LEU A 434 23.69 -6.50 -1.29
N GLU A 435 24.62 -5.89 -2.00
CA GLU A 435 25.97 -5.57 -1.51
C GLU A 435 26.00 -4.22 -0.79
N ASP A 436 25.31 -3.21 -1.34
CA ASP A 436 25.16 -1.89 -0.74
C ASP A 436 23.71 -1.43 -0.82
N ILE A 437 22.99 -1.59 0.27
CA ILE A 437 21.57 -1.19 0.33
C ILE A 437 21.39 0.33 0.17
N ASN A 438 22.38 1.16 0.50
CA ASN A 438 22.28 2.62 0.36
C ASN A 438 22.21 3.05 -1.11
N LEU A 439 22.60 2.17 -2.04
CA LEU A 439 22.46 2.39 -3.47
C LEU A 439 21.03 2.75 -3.85
N ILE A 440 20.02 2.19 -3.16
CA ILE A 440 18.61 2.48 -3.45
C ILE A 440 18.21 3.93 -3.16
N LEU A 441 18.96 4.63 -2.32
CA LEU A 441 18.71 6.05 -1.98
C LEU A 441 19.17 7.00 -3.09
N ASP A 442 20.13 6.58 -3.92
CA ASP A 442 20.63 7.37 -5.05
C ASP A 442 19.68 7.24 -6.25
N GLU A 443 18.94 8.31 -6.54
CA GLU A 443 17.98 8.35 -7.66
C GLU A 443 18.66 8.15 -9.03
N SER A 444 19.96 8.43 -9.16
CA SER A 444 20.72 8.21 -10.39
C SER A 444 21.01 6.73 -10.66
N LYS A 445 21.00 5.91 -9.61
CA LYS A 445 21.20 4.46 -9.68
C LYS A 445 19.97 3.69 -10.11
N LEU A 446 18.77 4.24 -9.91
CA LEU A 446 17.53 3.66 -10.41
C LEU A 446 17.32 4.04 -11.88
N GLN A 447 17.67 3.14 -12.80
CA GLN A 447 17.68 3.41 -14.24
C GLN A 447 16.36 3.09 -14.94
N LEU A 448 15.61 2.11 -14.44
CA LEU A 448 14.29 1.76 -14.96
C LEU A 448 13.30 1.62 -13.81
N VAL A 449 12.11 2.19 -13.98
CA VAL A 449 10.91 1.87 -13.22
C VAL A 449 9.86 1.40 -14.20
N MET A 450 9.55 0.13 -14.15
CA MET A 450 8.50 -0.49 -14.96
C MET A 450 7.37 -0.94 -14.05
N LYS A 451 6.15 -0.65 -14.44
CA LYS A 451 4.94 -1.17 -13.82
C LYS A 451 4.00 -1.64 -14.92
N ASP A 452 3.43 -2.80 -14.74
CA ASP A 452 2.46 -3.36 -15.69
C ASP A 452 3.02 -3.45 -17.12
N GLY A 453 4.32 -3.81 -17.24
CA GLY A 453 5.03 -3.93 -18.50
C GLY A 453 5.30 -2.61 -19.24
N ARG A 454 5.11 -1.46 -18.58
CA ARG A 454 5.39 -0.13 -19.12
C ARG A 454 6.40 0.62 -18.27
N ALA A 455 7.37 1.25 -18.90
CA ALA A 455 8.37 2.06 -18.22
C ALA A 455 7.81 3.45 -17.90
N TYR A 456 7.88 3.84 -16.64
CA TYR A 456 7.55 5.18 -16.15
C TYR A 456 8.79 6.05 -16.02
N LYS A 457 9.93 5.43 -15.68
CA LYS A 457 11.27 6.01 -15.73
C LYS A 457 12.12 5.10 -16.59
N ASN A 458 12.90 5.68 -17.50
CA ASN A 458 13.89 4.96 -18.28
C ASN A 458 15.02 5.92 -18.66
N THR A 459 16.21 5.65 -18.15
CA THR A 459 17.44 6.39 -18.45
C THR A 459 18.38 5.58 -19.36
N LEU A 460 17.95 4.39 -19.79
CA LEU A 460 18.66 3.56 -20.75
C LEU A 460 18.45 4.11 -22.15
N ALA A 461 19.45 4.00 -23.02
CA ALA A 461 19.38 4.52 -24.38
C ALA A 461 18.29 3.80 -25.20
N ASP A 462 17.56 4.56 -26.03
CA ASP A 462 16.62 4.11 -27.04
C ASP A 462 15.36 3.36 -26.52
N SER A 463 14.42 4.10 -25.92
CA SER A 463 13.38 3.48 -25.10
C SER A 463 11.95 3.94 -25.30
N ASP A 464 11.67 4.80 -26.28
CA ASP A 464 10.33 5.39 -26.46
C ASP A 464 9.21 4.36 -26.66
N SER A 465 9.52 3.19 -27.20
CA SER A 465 8.53 2.15 -27.49
C SER A 465 7.96 1.44 -26.25
N ILE A 466 8.70 1.44 -25.13
CA ILE A 466 8.28 0.79 -23.89
C ILE A 466 7.74 1.77 -22.84
N MET A 467 7.80 3.08 -23.11
CA MET A 467 7.35 4.10 -22.15
C MET A 467 5.83 4.05 -21.95
N TYR A 468 5.42 4.30 -20.72
CA TYR A 468 4.03 4.53 -20.39
C TYR A 468 3.47 5.73 -21.17
N ARG A 469 2.32 5.55 -21.76
CA ARG A 469 1.53 6.63 -22.39
C ARG A 469 0.12 6.56 -21.80
N PRO A 470 -0.44 7.68 -21.30
CA PRO A 470 -1.84 7.71 -20.89
C PRO A 470 -2.75 7.25 -22.03
N ALA A 471 -3.77 6.49 -21.69
CA ALA A 471 -4.81 6.13 -22.66
C ALA A 471 -5.51 7.40 -23.15
N VAL A 472 -5.28 7.79 -24.39
CA VAL A 472 -5.85 9.02 -24.98
C VAL A 472 -7.24 8.80 -25.53
N SER A 473 -7.68 7.55 -25.68
CA SER A 473 -8.96 7.19 -26.28
C SER A 473 -9.58 5.98 -25.61
N GLU A 474 -10.81 6.15 -25.23
CA GLU A 474 -11.82 5.18 -24.77
C GLU A 474 -11.53 4.47 -23.44
N PRO A 475 -12.35 4.73 -22.41
CA PRO A 475 -12.26 3.99 -21.16
C PRO A 475 -12.58 2.53 -21.45
N LYS A 476 -11.67 1.62 -21.02
CA LYS A 476 -11.99 0.19 -20.97
C LYS A 476 -13.19 0.04 -20.04
N VAL A 477 -14.35 -0.31 -20.61
CA VAL A 477 -15.53 -0.66 -19.82
C VAL A 477 -15.25 -2.01 -19.19
N TYR A 478 -14.99 -2.02 -17.90
CA TYR A 478 -14.93 -3.26 -17.13
C TYR A 478 -16.37 -3.76 -16.90
N PRO A 479 -16.62 -5.07 -17.07
CA PRO A 479 -17.93 -5.68 -16.89
C PRO A 479 -18.45 -5.58 -15.45
#